data_96c3e9ee28c786fcf0655db8d99e301e
#
_entry.id   96c3e9ee28c786fcf0655db8d99e301e
#
_cell.length_a   1.000
_cell.length_b   1.000
_cell.length_c   1.000
_cell.angle_alpha   90.00
_cell.angle_beta   90.00
_cell.angle_gamma   90.00
#
_symmetry.space_group_name_H-M   'P 1'
#
loop_
_entity.id
_entity.type
_entity.pdbx_description
1 polymer ?
#
loop_
_entity_poly.entity_id
_entity_poly.type
_entity_poly.pdbx_seq_one_letter_code
_entity_poly.pdbx_strand_id
1 'polypeptide(L)'
;MTIDHTTQRPGAGANWVGNGSYDLLARATVVLVFTFLAMVSINGAFHAAVSWTDQPLDHKMLTIAARISNALFLALVAATAVTRLRPISKAPGIQPRVSALLGTFLATSLALLPPAQLPPIWLALSSALVIIGTLLSFAVLRWLGKSFSIMAEARRLITNGPYALVRHPLYVCEEIALVGILIQVISPVALIIAVTHGLLQFQRVLNEEKLLRATFPEYESYAVCTPRLIPRGRK
;
A
#
# COMPACT_ATOMS: atom_id res chain seq x y z
N MET A 1 -10.81 17.92 -47.75
CA MET A 1 -10.57 16.51 -47.42
C MET A 1 -10.68 16.38 -45.92
N THR A 2 -11.92 16.13 -45.46
CA THR A 2 -12.32 16.14 -44.05
C THR A 2 -12.01 14.74 -43.47
N ILE A 3 -11.12 14.67 -42.51
CA ILE A 3 -10.81 13.42 -41.79
C ILE A 3 -11.83 13.26 -40.69
N ASP A 4 -12.70 12.29 -40.86
CA ASP A 4 -13.73 11.86 -39.92
C ASP A 4 -13.07 11.05 -38.78
N HIS A 5 -13.03 11.63 -37.58
CA HIS A 5 -12.63 10.97 -36.37
C HIS A 5 -13.83 10.20 -35.77
N THR A 6 -14.23 9.13 -36.41
CA THR A 6 -15.13 8.16 -35.79
C THR A 6 -14.38 7.42 -34.69
N THR A 7 -14.68 7.81 -33.46
CA THR A 7 -14.32 7.14 -32.21
C THR A 7 -14.69 5.66 -32.27
N GLN A 8 -13.70 4.80 -32.48
CA GLN A 8 -13.83 3.37 -32.21
C GLN A 8 -14.01 3.18 -30.69
N ARG A 9 -15.23 2.84 -30.28
CA ARG A 9 -15.52 2.34 -28.93
C ARG A 9 -14.77 1.01 -28.78
N PRO A 10 -14.00 0.81 -27.67
CA PRO A 10 -13.41 -0.50 -27.39
C PRO A 10 -14.53 -1.52 -27.22
N GLY A 11 -14.29 -2.71 -27.77
CA GLY A 11 -15.24 -3.81 -27.88
C GLY A 11 -15.98 -4.14 -26.59
N ALA A 12 -17.23 -4.47 -26.74
CA ALA A 12 -18.17 -4.92 -25.73
C ALA A 12 -17.67 -6.21 -25.06
N GLY A 13 -16.88 -6.08 -23.98
CA GLY A 13 -16.48 -7.14 -23.07
C GLY A 13 -17.08 -6.89 -21.70
N ALA A 14 -18.13 -7.61 -21.39
CA ALA A 14 -18.78 -7.79 -20.10
C ALA A 14 -19.36 -6.50 -19.46
N ASN A 15 -20.67 -6.33 -19.58
CA ASN A 15 -21.50 -5.44 -18.78
C ASN A 15 -21.41 -5.81 -17.29
N TRP A 16 -20.31 -5.37 -16.61
CA TRP A 16 -20.25 -5.35 -15.17
C TRP A 16 -20.93 -4.07 -14.68
N VAL A 17 -22.26 -4.03 -14.79
CA VAL A 17 -23.08 -3.20 -13.90
C VAL A 17 -22.97 -3.88 -12.54
N GLY A 18 -21.81 -3.68 -11.87
CA GLY A 18 -21.66 -4.09 -10.48
C GLY A 18 -22.71 -3.35 -9.68
N ASN A 19 -23.64 -4.08 -9.05
CA ASN A 19 -24.64 -3.53 -8.17
C ASN A 19 -23.99 -2.50 -7.27
N GLY A 20 -24.47 -1.24 -7.30
CA GLY A 20 -23.91 -0.14 -6.50
C GLY A 20 -23.76 -0.50 -5.02
N SER A 21 -24.61 -1.44 -4.54
CA SER A 21 -24.57 -2.02 -3.19
C SER A 21 -23.25 -2.74 -2.88
N TYR A 22 -22.68 -3.54 -3.81
CA TYR A 22 -21.40 -4.24 -3.58
C TYR A 22 -20.21 -3.27 -3.53
N ASP A 23 -20.17 -2.23 -4.36
CA ASP A 23 -19.11 -1.23 -4.29
C ASP A 23 -19.22 -0.41 -2.99
N LEU A 24 -20.43 -0.09 -2.57
CA LEU A 24 -20.68 0.59 -1.29
C LEU A 24 -20.23 -0.27 -0.10
N LEU A 25 -20.58 -1.55 -0.07
CA LEU A 25 -20.14 -2.48 0.98
C LEU A 25 -18.62 -2.62 1.01
N ALA A 26 -17.99 -2.79 -0.17
CA ALA A 26 -16.53 -2.87 -0.25
C ALA A 26 -15.84 -1.58 0.24
N ARG A 27 -16.39 -0.41 -0.06
CA ARG A 27 -15.88 0.88 0.46
C ARG A 27 -16.06 0.96 1.97
N ALA A 28 -17.26 0.65 2.47
CA ALA A 28 -17.56 0.68 3.90
C ALA A 28 -16.65 -0.27 4.69
N THR A 29 -16.41 -1.49 4.20
CA THR A 29 -15.49 -2.45 4.83
C THR A 29 -14.07 -1.88 4.91
N VAL A 30 -13.54 -1.32 3.82
CA VAL A 30 -12.19 -0.73 3.81
C VAL A 30 -12.13 0.43 4.81
N VAL A 31 -13.11 1.34 4.80
CA VAL A 31 -13.16 2.48 5.72
C VAL A 31 -13.19 2.00 7.17
N LEU A 32 -14.06 1.06 7.50
CA LEU A 32 -14.19 0.54 8.87
C LEU A 32 -12.90 -0.13 9.36
N VAL A 33 -12.33 -1.02 8.55
CA VAL A 33 -11.09 -1.74 8.91
C VAL A 33 -9.93 -0.77 9.10
N PHE A 34 -9.69 0.13 8.15
CA PHE A 34 -8.54 1.04 8.22
C PHE A 34 -8.72 2.12 9.29
N THR A 35 -9.95 2.58 9.55
CA THR A 35 -10.24 3.48 10.68
C THR A 35 -10.00 2.77 12.00
N PHE A 36 -10.44 1.52 12.15
CA PHE A 36 -10.17 0.71 13.34
C PHE A 36 -8.66 0.53 13.57
N LEU A 37 -7.90 0.16 12.54
CA LEU A 37 -6.44 0.02 12.64
C LEU A 37 -5.74 1.35 12.98
N ALA A 38 -6.23 2.48 12.44
CA ALA A 38 -5.74 3.80 12.80
C ALA A 38 -6.00 4.11 14.29
N MET A 39 -7.18 3.80 14.81
CA MET A 39 -7.51 3.96 16.22
C MET A 39 -6.61 3.08 17.13
N VAL A 40 -6.33 1.84 16.72
CA VAL A 40 -5.39 0.95 17.43
C VAL A 40 -3.99 1.57 17.47
N SER A 41 -3.53 2.16 16.37
CA SER A 41 -2.23 2.83 16.31
C SER A 41 -2.18 4.07 17.21
N ILE A 42 -3.24 4.89 17.23
CA ILE A 42 -3.36 6.07 18.13
C ILE A 42 -3.39 5.63 19.59
N ASN A 43 -4.20 4.62 19.91
CA ASN A 43 -4.26 4.08 21.27
C ASN A 43 -2.89 3.56 21.74
N GLY A 44 -2.17 2.88 20.86
CA GLY A 44 -0.80 2.44 21.14
C GLY A 44 0.19 3.59 21.33
N ALA A 45 0.04 4.71 20.60
CA ALA A 45 0.82 5.92 20.83
C ALA A 45 0.50 6.56 22.19
N PHE A 46 -0.78 6.62 22.56
CA PHE A 46 -1.23 7.12 23.85
C PHE A 46 -0.67 6.26 25.00
N HIS A 47 -0.78 4.95 24.93
CA HIS A 47 -0.20 4.05 25.92
C HIS A 47 1.31 4.23 26.06
N ALA A 48 2.05 4.36 24.93
CA ALA A 48 3.47 4.66 24.99
C ALA A 48 3.79 6.02 25.62
N ALA A 49 2.91 7.01 25.48
CA ALA A 49 3.08 8.33 26.10
C ALA A 49 2.86 8.30 27.61
N VAL A 50 1.83 7.57 28.08
CA VAL A 50 1.41 7.57 29.48
C VAL A 50 2.13 6.50 30.31
N SER A 51 2.66 5.44 29.68
CA SER A 51 3.34 4.37 30.42
C SER A 51 4.60 4.88 31.13
N TRP A 52 4.67 4.62 32.45
CA TRP A 52 5.84 4.84 33.28
C TRP A 52 6.79 3.65 33.11
N THR A 53 7.51 3.61 31.99
CA THR A 53 8.53 2.57 31.73
C THR A 53 9.90 3.19 31.86
N ASP A 54 10.88 2.41 32.35
CA ASP A 54 12.30 2.79 32.48
C ASP A 54 13.00 2.95 31.10
N GLN A 55 12.21 3.07 30.03
CA GLN A 55 12.78 3.23 28.69
C GLN A 55 13.30 4.65 28.48
N PRO A 56 14.44 4.80 27.79
CA PRO A 56 14.99 6.12 27.43
C PRO A 56 13.96 6.98 26.69
N LEU A 57 13.96 8.29 26.96
CA LEU A 57 13.00 9.24 26.39
C LEU A 57 13.01 9.26 24.87
N ASP A 58 14.19 9.16 24.27
CA ASP A 58 14.39 9.11 22.81
C ASP A 58 13.70 7.90 22.18
N HIS A 59 13.79 6.71 22.80
CA HIS A 59 13.09 5.51 22.34
C HIS A 59 11.56 5.65 22.44
N LYS A 60 11.07 6.22 23.53
CA LYS A 60 9.65 6.51 23.73
C LYS A 60 9.12 7.46 22.65
N MET A 61 9.85 8.53 22.35
CA MET A 61 9.49 9.50 21.32
C MET A 61 9.46 8.87 19.92
N LEU A 62 10.45 8.04 19.58
CA LEU A 62 10.47 7.32 18.30
C LEU A 62 9.29 6.36 18.15
N THR A 63 8.93 5.64 19.22
CA THR A 63 7.77 4.74 19.21
C THR A 63 6.47 5.51 18.98
N ILE A 64 6.28 6.63 19.66
CA ILE A 64 5.11 7.50 19.47
C ILE A 64 5.06 8.02 18.03
N ALA A 65 6.18 8.54 17.52
CA ALA A 65 6.27 9.06 16.15
C ALA A 65 5.94 7.98 15.10
N ALA A 66 6.46 6.76 15.26
CA ALA A 66 6.17 5.64 14.36
C ALA A 66 4.67 5.30 14.35
N ARG A 67 4.03 5.23 15.54
CA ARG A 67 2.61 4.93 15.65
C ARG A 67 1.72 6.05 15.09
N ILE A 68 2.08 7.32 15.30
CA ILE A 68 1.35 8.45 14.71
C ILE A 68 1.50 8.44 13.18
N SER A 69 2.70 8.21 12.65
CA SER A 69 2.94 8.12 11.21
C SER A 69 2.10 7.02 10.58
N ASN A 70 2.04 5.85 11.23
CA ASN A 70 1.20 4.73 10.77
C ASN A 70 -0.29 5.08 10.83
N ALA A 71 -0.77 5.73 11.90
CA ALA A 71 -2.16 6.15 12.01
C ALA A 71 -2.57 7.13 10.92
N LEU A 72 -1.70 8.10 10.59
CA LEU A 72 -1.92 9.04 9.49
C LEU A 72 -2.01 8.34 8.14
N PHE A 73 -1.13 7.37 7.86
CA PHE A 73 -1.19 6.57 6.65
C PHE A 73 -2.50 5.78 6.55
N LEU A 74 -2.89 5.07 7.62
CA LEU A 74 -4.13 4.28 7.65
C LEU A 74 -5.38 5.16 7.52
N ALA A 75 -5.40 6.33 8.15
CA ALA A 75 -6.48 7.31 8.01
C ALA A 75 -6.58 7.82 6.56
N LEU A 76 -5.44 8.06 5.89
CA LEU A 76 -5.44 8.45 4.48
C LEU A 76 -5.95 7.32 3.58
N VAL A 77 -5.62 6.04 3.86
CA VAL A 77 -6.19 4.89 3.14
C VAL A 77 -7.73 4.88 3.28
N ALA A 78 -8.25 5.06 4.49
CA ALA A 78 -9.68 5.15 4.73
C ALA A 78 -10.32 6.32 3.95
N ALA A 79 -9.73 7.51 4.00
CA ALA A 79 -10.21 8.71 3.30
C ALA A 79 -10.20 8.53 1.77
N THR A 80 -9.14 7.93 1.21
CA THR A 80 -9.06 7.65 -0.22
C THR A 80 -10.10 6.62 -0.67
N ALA A 81 -10.43 5.64 0.18
CA ALA A 81 -11.47 4.65 -0.11
C ALA A 81 -12.87 5.30 -0.26
N VAL A 82 -13.16 6.36 0.50
CA VAL A 82 -14.43 7.12 0.35
C VAL A 82 -14.48 7.83 -1.00
N THR A 83 -13.39 8.50 -1.38
CA THR A 83 -13.35 9.42 -2.52
C THR A 83 -12.88 8.77 -3.83
N ARG A 84 -12.56 7.48 -3.82
CA ARG A 84 -11.99 6.77 -4.98
C ARG A 84 -12.91 6.82 -6.21
N LEU A 85 -12.30 6.94 -7.38
CA LEU A 85 -13.00 6.84 -8.66
C LEU A 85 -13.65 5.46 -8.84
N ARG A 86 -14.65 5.37 -9.70
CA ARG A 86 -15.18 4.08 -10.15
C ARG A 86 -14.12 3.37 -11.00
N PRO A 87 -13.94 2.04 -10.85
CA PRO A 87 -13.01 1.31 -11.69
C PRO A 87 -13.51 1.25 -13.14
N ILE A 88 -12.60 1.44 -14.08
CA ILE A 88 -12.82 1.23 -15.52
C ILE A 88 -12.77 -0.28 -15.81
N SER A 89 -11.84 -0.99 -15.16
CA SER A 89 -11.65 -2.42 -15.30
C SER A 89 -11.20 -3.06 -13.99
N LYS A 90 -11.47 -4.35 -13.82
CA LYS A 90 -11.09 -5.16 -12.65
C LYS A 90 -10.39 -6.44 -13.11
N ALA A 91 -9.37 -6.86 -12.39
CA ALA A 91 -8.71 -8.13 -12.66
C ALA A 91 -9.71 -9.29 -12.49
N PRO A 92 -9.83 -10.21 -13.48
CA PRO A 92 -10.73 -11.35 -13.40
C PRO A 92 -10.18 -12.41 -12.46
N GLY A 93 -11.10 -13.22 -11.90
CA GLY A 93 -10.77 -14.39 -11.09
C GLY A 93 -10.61 -14.12 -9.60
N ILE A 94 -10.35 -15.18 -8.85
CA ILE A 94 -10.22 -15.16 -7.38
C ILE A 94 -8.79 -14.84 -6.97
N GLN A 95 -7.79 -15.33 -7.70
CA GLN A 95 -6.36 -15.18 -7.37
C GLN A 95 -5.93 -13.73 -7.16
N PRO A 96 -6.27 -12.72 -8.03
CA PRO A 96 -5.92 -11.33 -7.79
C PRO A 96 -6.56 -10.74 -6.53
N ARG A 97 -7.74 -11.22 -6.15
CA ARG A 97 -8.44 -10.79 -4.93
C ARG A 97 -7.79 -11.35 -3.67
N VAL A 98 -7.48 -12.65 -3.69
CA VAL A 98 -6.81 -13.33 -2.57
C VAL A 98 -5.42 -12.74 -2.35
N SER A 99 -4.62 -12.58 -3.40
CA SER A 99 -3.28 -11.97 -3.28
C SER A 99 -3.35 -10.53 -2.78
N ALA A 100 -4.35 -9.76 -3.19
CA ALA A 100 -4.54 -8.40 -2.72
C ALA A 100 -4.91 -8.34 -1.23
N LEU A 101 -5.84 -9.17 -0.76
CA LEU A 101 -6.24 -9.22 0.65
C LEU A 101 -5.11 -9.75 1.53
N LEU A 102 -4.52 -10.90 1.19
CA LEU A 102 -3.44 -11.47 1.96
C LEU A 102 -2.19 -10.56 1.94
N GLY A 103 -1.83 -10.00 0.78
CA GLY A 103 -0.73 -9.06 0.66
C GLY A 103 -0.96 -7.74 1.42
N THR A 104 -2.21 -7.36 1.70
CA THR A 104 -2.50 -6.17 2.50
C THR A 104 -2.46 -6.47 4.01
N PHE A 105 -2.99 -7.63 4.42
CA PHE A 105 -3.24 -7.88 5.85
C PHE A 105 -2.25 -8.84 6.50
N LEU A 106 -1.48 -9.64 5.73
CA LEU A 106 -0.54 -10.61 6.32
C LEU A 106 0.51 -9.92 7.20
N ALA A 107 1.04 -8.77 6.77
CA ALA A 107 2.01 -8.01 7.55
C ALA A 107 1.48 -7.56 8.92
N THR A 108 0.16 -7.37 9.07
CA THR A 108 -0.43 -7.01 10.37
C THR A 108 -0.29 -8.10 11.41
N SER A 109 -0.13 -9.36 11.00
CA SER A 109 0.11 -10.47 11.93
C SER A 109 1.45 -10.38 12.65
N LEU A 110 2.42 -9.64 12.12
CA LEU A 110 3.68 -9.36 12.82
C LEU A 110 3.46 -8.64 14.16
N ALA A 111 2.39 -7.85 14.28
CA ALA A 111 2.03 -7.17 15.52
C ALA A 111 1.61 -8.13 16.65
N LEU A 112 1.32 -9.40 16.34
CA LEU A 112 0.96 -10.44 17.30
C LEU A 112 2.20 -11.17 17.86
N LEU A 113 3.37 -10.94 17.26
CA LEU A 113 4.62 -11.57 17.71
C LEU A 113 5.24 -10.80 18.88
N PRO A 114 5.91 -11.50 19.80
CA PRO A 114 6.61 -10.85 20.90
C PRO A 114 7.75 -9.97 20.36
N PRO A 115 7.99 -8.79 20.98
CA PRO A 115 9.09 -7.94 20.60
C PRO A 115 10.42 -8.61 20.90
N ALA A 116 11.39 -8.47 20.01
CA ALA A 116 12.75 -8.95 20.20
C ALA A 116 13.51 -8.02 21.18
N GLN A 117 14.38 -8.61 22.02
CA GLN A 117 15.30 -7.83 22.86
C GLN A 117 16.47 -7.34 22.00
N LEU A 118 16.43 -6.09 21.61
CA LEU A 118 17.41 -5.49 20.70
C LEU A 118 18.22 -4.39 21.39
N PRO A 119 19.50 -4.23 21.03
CA PRO A 119 20.28 -3.04 21.40
C PRO A 119 19.60 -1.75 20.93
N PRO A 120 19.75 -0.62 21.65
CA PRO A 120 19.10 0.65 21.32
C PRO A 120 19.30 1.13 19.88
N ILE A 121 20.46 0.87 19.29
CA ILE A 121 20.75 1.24 17.91
C ILE A 121 19.83 0.55 16.89
N TRP A 122 19.52 -0.73 17.10
CA TRP A 122 18.60 -1.47 16.22
C TRP A 122 17.15 -1.04 16.39
N LEU A 123 16.75 -0.66 17.62
CA LEU A 123 15.45 -0.09 17.89
C LEU A 123 15.29 1.29 17.21
N ALA A 124 16.33 2.13 17.29
CA ALA A 124 16.33 3.44 16.63
C ALA A 124 16.27 3.28 15.09
N LEU A 125 17.09 2.40 14.52
CA LEU A 125 17.07 2.11 13.08
C LEU A 125 15.70 1.59 12.63
N SER A 126 15.14 0.64 13.36
CA SER A 126 13.82 0.07 13.10
C SER A 126 12.72 1.15 13.10
N SER A 127 12.69 1.96 14.15
CA SER A 127 11.71 3.05 14.26
C SER A 127 11.89 4.09 13.15
N ALA A 128 13.12 4.43 12.78
CA ALA A 128 13.41 5.32 11.66
C ALA A 128 12.89 4.74 10.33
N LEU A 129 13.11 3.45 10.06
CA LEU A 129 12.60 2.79 8.85
C LEU A 129 11.06 2.78 8.81
N VAL A 130 10.40 2.52 9.95
CA VAL A 130 8.93 2.60 10.03
C VAL A 130 8.44 4.02 9.74
N ILE A 131 9.03 5.02 10.38
CA ILE A 131 8.64 6.43 10.18
C ILE A 131 8.86 6.85 8.72
N ILE A 132 10.04 6.61 8.17
CA ILE A 132 10.38 6.98 6.78
C ILE A 132 9.47 6.26 5.81
N GLY A 133 9.33 4.94 5.93
CA GLY A 133 8.50 4.14 5.04
C GLY A 133 7.03 4.56 5.06
N THR A 134 6.46 4.80 6.24
CA THR A 134 5.05 5.23 6.37
C THR A 134 4.83 6.66 5.88
N LEU A 135 5.74 7.60 6.13
CA LEU A 135 5.63 8.98 5.62
C LEU A 135 5.78 9.03 4.09
N LEU A 136 6.69 8.23 3.53
CA LEU A 136 6.81 8.09 2.07
C LEU A 136 5.56 7.45 1.48
N SER A 137 5.02 6.39 2.11
CA SER A 137 3.75 5.76 1.71
C SER A 137 2.60 6.77 1.74
N PHE A 138 2.52 7.60 2.77
CA PHE A 138 1.54 8.67 2.87
C PHE A 138 1.68 9.66 1.70
N ALA A 139 2.90 10.12 1.40
CA ALA A 139 3.15 11.06 0.30
C ALA A 139 2.77 10.45 -1.07
N VAL A 140 3.17 9.20 -1.33
CA VAL A 140 2.84 8.48 -2.57
C VAL A 140 1.35 8.21 -2.69
N LEU A 141 0.69 7.78 -1.62
CA LEU A 141 -0.76 7.54 -1.60
C LEU A 141 -1.54 8.83 -1.83
N ARG A 142 -1.10 9.95 -1.25
CA ARG A 142 -1.68 11.27 -1.49
C ARG A 142 -1.54 11.68 -2.96
N TRP A 143 -0.42 11.34 -3.62
CA TRP A 143 -0.21 11.56 -5.05
C TRP A 143 -1.14 10.70 -5.91
N LEU A 144 -1.26 9.41 -5.59
CA LEU A 144 -2.17 8.48 -6.26
C LEU A 144 -3.65 8.89 -6.07
N GLY A 145 -4.00 9.38 -4.88
CA GLY A 145 -5.29 9.97 -4.54
C GLY A 145 -6.47 9.06 -4.89
N LYS A 146 -7.43 9.58 -5.64
CA LYS A 146 -8.67 8.88 -6.02
C LYS A 146 -8.47 7.65 -6.92
N SER A 147 -7.24 7.43 -7.43
CA SER A 147 -6.90 6.25 -8.25
C SER A 147 -6.52 5.04 -7.41
N PHE A 148 -6.32 5.20 -6.10
CA PHE A 148 -5.94 4.12 -5.20
C PHE A 148 -6.99 3.00 -5.12
N SER A 149 -6.50 1.76 -5.09
CA SER A 149 -7.29 0.56 -4.78
C SER A 149 -6.44 -0.49 -4.08
N ILE A 150 -7.04 -1.21 -3.13
CA ILE A 150 -6.42 -2.39 -2.53
C ILE A 150 -6.47 -3.56 -3.52
N MET A 151 -7.58 -3.70 -4.25
CA MET A 151 -7.74 -4.71 -5.28
C MET A 151 -7.07 -4.28 -6.59
N ALA A 152 -6.71 -5.24 -7.45
CA ALA A 152 -6.24 -4.95 -8.80
C ALA A 152 -7.41 -4.39 -9.65
N GLU A 153 -7.56 -3.07 -9.63
CA GLU A 153 -8.59 -2.32 -10.34
C GLU A 153 -7.96 -1.13 -11.07
N ALA A 154 -8.23 -1.02 -12.36
CA ALA A 154 -7.77 0.11 -13.18
C ALA A 154 -8.79 1.26 -13.08
N ARG A 155 -8.31 2.46 -12.73
CA ARG A 155 -9.12 3.68 -12.63
C ARG A 155 -8.57 4.79 -13.51
N ARG A 156 -7.31 5.13 -13.34
CA ARG A 156 -6.57 6.13 -14.08
C ARG A 156 -5.11 5.76 -14.07
N LEU A 157 -4.44 5.86 -15.19
CA LEU A 157 -3.00 5.70 -15.27
C LEU A 157 -2.30 6.94 -14.72
N ILE A 158 -1.42 6.76 -13.74
CA ILE A 158 -0.57 7.81 -13.16
C ILE A 158 0.88 7.48 -13.54
N THR A 159 1.55 8.41 -14.21
CA THR A 159 2.92 8.23 -14.73
C THR A 159 3.89 9.32 -14.27
N ASN A 160 3.40 10.30 -13.50
CA ASN A 160 4.18 11.45 -13.04
C ASN A 160 4.48 11.38 -11.53
N GLY A 161 5.29 12.33 -11.04
CA GLY A 161 5.72 12.37 -9.63
C GLY A 161 6.51 11.12 -9.23
N PRO A 162 6.21 10.47 -8.10
CA PRO A 162 6.88 9.24 -7.68
C PRO A 162 6.79 8.10 -8.71
N TYR A 163 5.71 8.09 -9.50
CA TYR A 163 5.46 7.09 -10.57
C TYR A 163 6.34 7.31 -11.80
N ALA A 164 7.01 8.45 -11.95
CA ALA A 164 8.03 8.65 -12.98
C ALA A 164 9.38 7.98 -12.62
N LEU A 165 9.61 7.70 -11.33
CA LEU A 165 10.84 7.05 -10.86
C LEU A 165 10.74 5.52 -10.91
N VAL A 166 9.65 4.97 -10.43
CA VAL A 166 9.31 3.54 -10.46
C VAL A 166 7.81 3.39 -10.65
N ARG A 167 7.36 2.25 -11.21
CA ARG A 167 5.95 2.00 -11.48
C ARG A 167 5.13 1.70 -10.22
N HIS A 168 5.78 1.19 -9.18
CA HIS A 168 5.12 0.79 -7.93
C HIS A 168 5.77 1.43 -6.69
N PRO A 169 5.82 2.77 -6.59
CA PRO A 169 6.50 3.45 -5.49
C PRO A 169 5.85 3.18 -4.13
N LEU A 170 4.52 2.99 -4.09
CA LEU A 170 3.82 2.71 -2.83
C LEU A 170 4.29 1.39 -2.21
N TYR A 171 4.42 0.32 -3.01
CA TYR A 171 4.91 -0.96 -2.52
C TYR A 171 6.36 -0.88 -2.01
N VAL A 172 7.23 -0.12 -2.68
CA VAL A 172 8.60 0.11 -2.20
C VAL A 172 8.59 0.78 -0.82
N CYS A 173 7.75 1.80 -0.63
CA CYS A 173 7.66 2.51 0.65
C CYS A 173 7.08 1.62 1.77
N GLU A 174 6.07 0.80 1.45
CA GLU A 174 5.49 -0.17 2.39
C GLU A 174 6.52 -1.23 2.82
N GLU A 175 7.35 -1.73 1.90
CA GLU A 175 8.41 -2.69 2.24
C GLU A 175 9.52 -2.07 3.11
N ILE A 176 9.85 -0.79 2.95
CA ILE A 176 10.77 -0.09 3.87
C ILE A 176 10.21 -0.08 5.29
N ALA A 177 8.93 0.23 5.46
CA ALA A 177 8.29 0.19 6.77
C ALA A 177 8.23 -1.24 7.33
N LEU A 178 7.95 -2.23 6.49
CA LEU A 178 7.90 -3.65 6.87
C LEU A 178 9.25 -4.14 7.40
N VAL A 179 10.36 -3.77 6.75
CA VAL A 179 11.71 -4.11 7.24
C VAL A 179 11.93 -3.52 8.64
N GLY A 180 11.48 -2.31 8.89
CA GLY A 180 11.52 -1.71 10.22
C GLY A 180 10.73 -2.54 11.24
N ILE A 181 9.51 -2.94 10.92
CA ILE A 181 8.67 -3.78 11.80
C ILE A 181 9.33 -5.16 12.02
N LEU A 182 9.84 -5.77 10.95
CA LEU A 182 10.50 -7.07 11.02
C LEU A 182 11.70 -7.09 12.00
N ILE A 183 12.50 -6.03 12.03
CA ILE A 183 13.60 -5.89 12.99
C ILE A 183 13.06 -5.96 14.42
N GLN A 184 11.92 -5.33 14.73
CA GLN A 184 11.35 -5.29 16.10
C GLN A 184 10.88 -6.65 16.61
N VAL A 185 10.50 -7.56 15.71
CA VAL A 185 9.91 -8.87 16.06
C VAL A 185 10.69 -10.04 15.45
N ILE A 186 11.98 -9.80 15.14
CA ILE A 186 12.80 -10.75 14.38
C ILE A 186 12.79 -12.15 15.02
N SER A 187 12.30 -13.12 14.24
CA SER A 187 12.18 -14.51 14.62
C SER A 187 12.00 -15.37 13.36
N PRO A 188 12.20 -16.69 13.39
CA PRO A 188 11.94 -17.54 12.24
C PRO A 188 10.52 -17.40 11.70
N VAL A 189 9.53 -17.25 12.56
CA VAL A 189 8.11 -17.04 12.17
C VAL A 189 7.95 -15.68 11.48
N ALA A 190 8.54 -14.61 12.03
CA ALA A 190 8.49 -13.29 11.42
C ALA A 190 9.13 -13.27 10.02
N LEU A 191 10.24 -13.98 9.82
CA LEU A 191 10.90 -14.12 8.52
C LEU A 191 10.00 -14.86 7.51
N ILE A 192 9.33 -15.94 7.92
CA ILE A 192 8.38 -16.67 7.07
C ILE A 192 7.22 -15.75 6.65
N ILE A 193 6.66 -15.00 7.60
CA ILE A 193 5.59 -14.04 7.32
C ILE A 193 6.08 -12.96 6.33
N ALA A 194 7.27 -12.39 6.56
CA ALA A 194 7.81 -11.34 5.70
C ALA A 194 8.10 -11.84 4.28
N VAL A 195 8.70 -13.02 4.13
CA VAL A 195 8.95 -13.62 2.81
C VAL A 195 7.63 -13.92 2.08
N THR A 196 6.66 -14.50 2.79
CA THR A 196 5.33 -14.79 2.20
C THR A 196 4.63 -13.49 1.79
N HIS A 197 4.70 -12.44 2.62
CA HIS A 197 4.18 -11.12 2.28
C HIS A 197 4.84 -10.56 1.01
N GLY A 198 6.17 -10.57 0.93
CA GLY A 198 6.89 -10.08 -0.25
C GLY A 198 6.52 -10.81 -1.54
N LEU A 199 6.32 -12.14 -1.48
CA LEU A 199 5.84 -12.93 -2.61
C LEU A 199 4.42 -12.53 -3.04
N LEU A 200 3.52 -12.30 -2.07
CA LEU A 200 2.16 -11.83 -2.33
C LEU A 200 2.14 -10.41 -2.89
N GLN A 201 2.98 -9.50 -2.37
CA GLN A 201 3.13 -8.15 -2.91
C GLN A 201 3.65 -8.18 -4.35
N PHE A 202 4.65 -9.02 -4.64
CA PHE A 202 5.14 -9.18 -6.01
C PHE A 202 4.04 -9.72 -6.95
N GLN A 203 3.26 -10.68 -6.48
CA GLN A 203 2.11 -11.21 -7.24
C GLN A 203 1.04 -10.12 -7.50
N ARG A 204 0.80 -9.22 -6.53
CA ARG A 204 -0.09 -8.06 -6.72
C ARG A 204 0.44 -7.13 -7.81
N VAL A 205 1.74 -6.82 -7.78
CA VAL A 205 2.40 -6.02 -8.83
C VAL A 205 2.16 -6.63 -10.21
N LEU A 206 2.34 -7.95 -10.36
CA LEU A 206 2.12 -8.63 -11.65
C LEU A 206 0.66 -8.55 -12.10
N ASN A 207 -0.29 -8.75 -11.18
CA ASN A 207 -1.73 -8.66 -11.46
C ASN A 207 -2.14 -7.24 -11.87
N GLU A 208 -1.62 -6.22 -11.20
CA GLU A 208 -1.86 -4.81 -11.54
C GLU A 208 -1.28 -4.46 -12.91
N GLU A 209 -0.03 -4.83 -13.20
CA GLU A 209 0.57 -4.57 -14.50
C GLU A 209 -0.17 -5.26 -15.65
N LYS A 210 -0.61 -6.51 -15.45
CA LYS A 210 -1.43 -7.23 -16.43
C LYS A 210 -2.73 -6.50 -16.73
N LEU A 211 -3.39 -6.00 -15.68
CA LEU A 211 -4.63 -5.24 -15.82
C LEU A 211 -4.41 -3.89 -16.48
N LEU A 212 -3.36 -3.15 -16.08
CA LEU A 212 -3.04 -1.84 -16.64
C LEU A 212 -2.69 -1.93 -18.14
N ARG A 213 -1.92 -2.95 -18.56
CA ARG A 213 -1.65 -3.23 -19.98
C ARG A 213 -2.92 -3.50 -20.79
N ALA A 214 -3.85 -4.25 -20.21
CA ALA A 214 -5.11 -4.56 -20.89
C ALA A 214 -6.08 -3.38 -20.94
N THR A 215 -5.90 -2.38 -20.06
CA THR A 215 -6.85 -1.26 -19.93
C THR A 215 -6.35 0.03 -20.59
N PHE A 216 -5.03 0.29 -20.57
CA PHE A 216 -4.43 1.54 -21.04
C PHE A 216 -3.41 1.25 -22.15
N PRO A 217 -3.69 1.61 -23.41
CA PRO A 217 -2.75 1.41 -24.55
C PRO A 217 -1.39 2.07 -24.32
N GLU A 218 -1.37 3.23 -23.63
CA GLU A 218 -0.16 3.99 -23.31
C GLU A 218 0.71 3.35 -22.21
N TYR A 219 0.22 2.32 -21.53
CA TYR A 219 0.96 1.69 -20.43
C TYR A 219 2.27 1.04 -20.90
N GLU A 220 2.32 0.48 -22.11
CA GLU A 220 3.52 -0.19 -22.61
C GLU A 220 4.68 0.80 -22.81
N SER A 221 4.43 1.96 -23.39
CA SER A 221 5.43 3.01 -23.55
C SER A 221 5.96 3.51 -22.21
N TYR A 222 5.07 3.66 -21.22
CA TYR A 222 5.45 4.00 -19.85
C TYR A 222 6.30 2.89 -19.20
N ALA A 223 5.94 1.61 -19.39
CA ALA A 223 6.64 0.47 -18.80
C ALA A 223 8.05 0.26 -19.37
N VAL A 224 8.30 0.65 -20.62
CA VAL A 224 9.64 0.63 -21.25
C VAL A 224 10.56 1.66 -20.59
N CYS A 225 10.04 2.86 -20.30
CA CYS A 225 10.85 3.97 -19.79
C CYS A 225 11.02 3.94 -18.25
N THR A 226 10.08 3.34 -17.53
CA THR A 226 10.05 3.39 -16.06
C THR A 226 10.21 1.99 -15.47
N PRO A 227 11.22 1.76 -14.60
CA PRO A 227 11.45 0.47 -13.97
C PRO A 227 10.34 0.12 -12.97
N ARG A 228 10.20 -1.17 -12.63
CA ARG A 228 9.11 -1.67 -11.78
C ARG A 228 9.21 -1.21 -10.32
N LEU A 229 10.30 -1.52 -9.66
CA LEU A 229 10.49 -1.30 -8.21
C LEU A 229 11.78 -0.57 -7.87
N ILE A 230 12.87 -0.84 -8.59
CA ILE A 230 14.20 -0.28 -8.30
C ILE A 230 14.51 0.80 -9.34
N PRO A 231 14.73 2.06 -8.91
CA PRO A 231 15.09 3.13 -9.81
C PRO A 231 16.36 2.78 -10.63
N ARG A 232 16.30 2.97 -11.91
CA ARG A 232 17.51 2.90 -12.76
C ARG A 232 18.13 4.29 -12.79
N GLY A 233 19.45 4.36 -12.57
CA GLY A 233 20.17 5.60 -12.82
C GLY A 233 19.89 6.09 -14.25
N ARG A 234 19.56 7.38 -14.41
CA ARG A 234 19.48 7.98 -15.74
C ARG A 234 20.84 7.82 -16.42
N LYS A 235 20.86 7.04 -17.49
CA LYS A 235 21.98 7.09 -18.44
C LYS A 235 21.92 8.36 -19.23
#